data_f66da354e85a121285edb148e6ebbaf4
#
_entry.id   f66da354e85a121285edb148e6ebbaf4
#
_cell.length_a   1.000
_cell.length_b   1.000
_cell.length_c   1.000
_cell.angle_alpha   90.00
_cell.angle_beta   90.00
_cell.angle_gamma   90.00
#
_symmetry.space_group_name_H-M   'P 1'
#
loop_
_entity.id
_entity.type
_entity.pdbx_description
1 polymer ?
#
loop_
_entity_poly.entity_id
_entity_poly.type
_entity_poly.pdbx_seq_one_letter_code
_entity_poly.pdbx_strand_id
1 'polypeptide(L)'
;MRGVLTLAGEGTRMLPWTRGLRKEFLPLYDAVEGGPPVLKPVAHHVLESMAEAGVTDFTLVVGAKDRAFVQNYFSVDPRFLDRHAHHRERIRETERLYRTLGRVRIHFAVQPRPRGFGDAVLRAEPFVRGEPFLLHAADALLWERPRGAILRRLAARVTTGEVDAVLVVRRVADPRRYGVIEGRPAPRWEGMRRLTVERIEEKPDRPRSSWAATAAYAFTPKIFEALRAVRRAHPSAELELTDAIQWLLSHGGRVEALVLTPRWGEWWSVGTPLGFVRALRRTEHLARARAASRTESGRQKD
;
A
#
# COMPACT_ATOMS: atom_id res chain seq x y z
N MET A 1 -3.01 -10.29 11.86
CA MET A 1 -3.50 -9.97 10.48
C MET A 1 -2.39 -10.23 9.49
N ARG A 2 -2.70 -10.86 8.36
CA ARG A 2 -1.77 -11.06 7.25
C ARG A 2 -1.73 -9.83 6.35
N GLY A 3 -0.58 -9.58 5.73
CA GLY A 3 -0.40 -8.48 4.79
C GLY A 3 0.33 -8.91 3.52
N VAL A 4 -0.14 -8.42 2.39
CA VAL A 4 0.49 -8.62 1.09
C VAL A 4 0.97 -7.27 0.59
N LEU A 5 2.26 -7.17 0.28
CA LEU A 5 2.90 -5.98 -0.27
C LEU A 5 3.48 -6.32 -1.64
N THR A 6 2.99 -5.67 -2.69
CA THR A 6 3.44 -5.97 -4.05
C THR A 6 4.53 -5.02 -4.52
N LEU A 7 5.65 -5.61 -4.96
CA LEU A 7 6.86 -4.93 -5.45
C LEU A 7 7.32 -5.47 -6.83
N ALA A 8 6.44 -6.18 -7.57
CA ALA A 8 6.84 -6.90 -8.77
C ALA A 8 6.64 -6.11 -10.09
N GLY A 9 6.04 -4.92 -10.06
CA GLY A 9 5.74 -4.14 -11.26
C GLY A 9 7.00 -3.63 -11.96
N GLU A 10 7.08 -3.67 -13.30
CA GLU A 10 8.27 -3.24 -14.06
C GLU A 10 8.57 -1.74 -14.00
N GLY A 11 7.53 -0.91 -13.75
CA GLY A 11 7.69 0.53 -13.65
C GLY A 11 8.10 1.22 -14.96
N THR A 12 7.64 0.72 -16.10
CA THR A 12 8.01 1.22 -17.45
C THR A 12 7.83 2.72 -17.62
N ARG A 13 6.85 3.33 -16.94
CA ARG A 13 6.62 4.79 -16.93
C ARG A 13 7.71 5.60 -16.23
N MET A 14 8.63 4.92 -15.53
CA MET A 14 9.76 5.53 -14.80
C MET A 14 11.12 5.28 -15.48
N LEU A 15 11.14 4.73 -16.68
CA LEU A 15 12.39 4.59 -17.45
C LEU A 15 13.02 5.96 -17.73
N PRO A 16 14.36 6.07 -17.71
CA PRO A 16 15.36 4.99 -17.55
C PRO A 16 15.65 4.55 -16.11
N TRP A 17 15.10 5.20 -15.07
CA TRP A 17 15.35 4.90 -13.65
C TRP A 17 15.14 3.42 -13.33
N THR A 18 14.02 2.86 -13.77
CA THR A 18 13.62 1.48 -13.46
C THR A 18 14.37 0.41 -14.25
N ARG A 19 15.35 0.79 -15.09
CA ARG A 19 16.25 -0.18 -15.71
C ARG A 19 17.09 -0.94 -14.66
N GLY A 20 17.53 -0.25 -13.61
CA GLY A 20 18.41 -0.82 -12.58
C GLY A 20 17.88 -0.69 -11.15
N LEU A 21 16.92 0.19 -10.93
CA LEU A 21 16.38 0.48 -9.59
C LEU A 21 14.86 0.27 -9.57
N ARG A 22 14.32 0.02 -8.39
CA ARG A 22 12.88 -0.20 -8.23
C ARG A 22 12.20 1.12 -7.84
N LYS A 23 11.06 1.44 -8.46
CA LYS A 23 10.27 2.64 -8.12
C LYS A 23 9.77 2.61 -6.68
N GLU A 24 9.53 1.43 -6.14
CA GLU A 24 9.10 1.19 -4.77
C GLU A 24 10.16 1.61 -3.74
N PHE A 25 11.41 1.79 -4.19
CA PHE A 25 12.53 2.28 -3.38
C PHE A 25 12.88 3.76 -3.64
N LEU A 26 12.07 4.48 -4.41
CA LEU A 26 12.17 5.94 -4.46
C LEU A 26 11.94 6.52 -3.06
N PRO A 27 12.81 7.48 -2.62
CA PRO A 27 12.73 8.02 -1.28
C PRO A 27 11.63 9.09 -1.17
N LEU A 28 10.88 9.03 -0.08
CA LEU A 28 9.97 10.10 0.34
C LEU A 28 10.34 10.54 1.75
N TYR A 29 10.01 11.78 2.10
CA TYR A 29 10.25 12.29 3.44
C TYR A 29 9.33 11.65 4.48
N ASP A 30 9.87 11.41 5.67
CA ASP A 30 9.12 11.05 6.87
C ASP A 30 9.47 11.98 8.02
N ALA A 31 8.53 12.17 8.92
CA ALA A 31 8.74 12.94 10.14
C ALA A 31 9.22 12.02 11.26
N VAL A 32 10.38 12.30 11.78
CA VAL A 32 10.97 11.61 12.94
C VAL A 32 10.62 12.34 14.22
N GLU A 33 10.34 11.59 15.28
CA GLU A 33 10.06 12.18 16.57
C GLU A 33 11.33 12.79 17.18
N GLY A 34 11.29 14.12 17.44
CA GLY A 34 12.42 14.86 18.02
C GLY A 34 13.64 15.01 17.11
N GLY A 35 13.48 14.83 15.80
CA GLY A 35 14.58 14.94 14.83
C GLY A 35 14.18 15.61 13.51
N PRO A 36 15.16 15.89 12.64
CA PRO A 36 14.90 16.42 11.30
C PRO A 36 14.15 15.39 10.44
N PRO A 37 13.46 15.85 9.37
CA PRO A 37 12.88 14.94 8.39
C PRO A 37 13.93 14.00 7.78
N VAL A 38 13.55 12.74 7.60
CA VAL A 38 14.41 11.71 6.99
C VAL A 38 13.84 11.21 5.68
N LEU A 39 14.68 10.60 4.85
CA LEU A 39 14.24 9.94 3.62
C LEU A 39 14.12 8.44 3.84
N LYS A 40 12.95 7.89 3.48
CA LYS A 40 12.68 6.45 3.50
C LYS A 40 12.11 6.00 2.15
N PRO A 41 12.45 4.81 1.66
CA PRO A 41 11.77 4.22 0.50
C PRO A 41 10.26 4.13 0.71
N VAL A 42 9.48 4.28 -0.37
CA VAL A 42 8.01 4.14 -0.30
C VAL A 42 7.61 2.78 0.29
N ALA A 43 8.25 1.69 -0.16
CA ALA A 43 7.99 0.36 0.37
C ALA A 43 8.22 0.25 1.89
N HIS A 44 9.21 0.97 2.44
CA HIS A 44 9.46 1.03 3.87
C HIS A 44 8.31 1.72 4.61
N HIS A 45 7.85 2.89 4.12
CA HIS A 45 6.70 3.59 4.68
C HIS A 45 5.45 2.69 4.72
N VAL A 46 5.19 1.97 3.62
CA VAL A 46 4.03 1.09 3.52
C VAL A 46 4.13 -0.08 4.49
N LEU A 47 5.29 -0.73 4.59
CA LEU A 47 5.50 -1.83 5.54
C LEU A 47 5.27 -1.37 6.98
N GLU A 48 5.84 -0.22 7.38
CA GLU A 48 5.60 0.36 8.71
C GLU A 48 4.10 0.67 8.94
N SER A 49 3.41 1.26 7.97
CA SER A 49 1.97 1.56 8.10
C SER A 49 1.14 0.30 8.26
N MET A 50 1.45 -0.76 7.53
CA MET A 50 0.79 -2.06 7.67
C MET A 50 1.11 -2.73 9.00
N ALA A 51 2.36 -2.67 9.48
CA ALA A 51 2.76 -3.20 10.79
C ALA A 51 2.03 -2.45 11.93
N GLU A 52 1.95 -1.13 11.88
CA GLU A 52 1.19 -0.32 12.83
C GLU A 52 -0.33 -0.55 12.72
N ALA A 53 -0.83 -1.05 11.58
CA ALA A 53 -2.21 -1.51 11.43
C ALA A 53 -2.46 -2.91 12.02
N GLY A 54 -1.44 -3.59 12.54
CA GLY A 54 -1.54 -4.90 13.17
C GLY A 54 -1.18 -6.09 12.27
N VAL A 55 -0.51 -5.83 11.15
CA VAL A 55 0.05 -6.90 10.30
C VAL A 55 1.29 -7.47 10.97
N THR A 56 1.31 -8.79 11.17
CA THR A 56 2.41 -9.54 11.79
C THR A 56 3.05 -10.56 10.84
N ASP A 57 2.35 -10.93 9.78
CA ASP A 57 2.80 -11.84 8.73
C ASP A 57 2.73 -11.15 7.37
N PHE A 58 3.88 -10.86 6.79
CA PHE A 58 3.99 -10.21 5.49
C PHE A 58 4.33 -11.19 4.39
N THR A 59 3.68 -11.02 3.24
CA THR A 59 4.12 -11.62 1.97
C THR A 59 4.54 -10.50 1.03
N LEU A 60 5.83 -10.39 0.76
CA LEU A 60 6.39 -9.47 -0.23
C LEU A 60 6.39 -10.17 -1.59
N VAL A 61 5.57 -9.67 -2.52
CA VAL A 61 5.53 -10.19 -3.88
C VAL A 61 6.52 -9.42 -4.74
N VAL A 62 7.57 -10.10 -5.21
CA VAL A 62 8.71 -9.49 -5.89
C VAL A 62 8.93 -10.08 -7.28
N GLY A 63 9.54 -9.32 -8.18
CA GLY A 63 10.09 -9.85 -9.43
C GLY A 63 11.27 -10.79 -9.15
N ALA A 64 11.48 -11.79 -10.01
CA ALA A 64 12.54 -12.80 -9.80
C ALA A 64 13.93 -12.18 -9.61
N LYS A 65 14.28 -11.17 -10.42
CA LYS A 65 15.58 -10.48 -10.38
C LYS A 65 15.75 -9.57 -9.16
N ASP A 66 14.66 -9.18 -8.49
CA ASP A 66 14.68 -8.15 -7.44
C ASP A 66 14.65 -8.75 -6.04
N ARG A 67 14.40 -10.05 -5.94
CA ARG A 67 14.22 -10.76 -4.66
C ARG A 67 15.39 -10.53 -3.70
N ALA A 68 16.62 -10.73 -4.15
CA ALA A 68 17.80 -10.59 -3.31
C ALA A 68 17.96 -9.17 -2.76
N PHE A 69 17.74 -8.14 -3.60
CA PHE A 69 17.78 -6.74 -3.20
C PHE A 69 16.71 -6.41 -2.14
N VAL A 70 15.46 -6.80 -2.38
CA VAL A 70 14.36 -6.54 -1.44
C VAL A 70 14.55 -7.30 -0.14
N GLN A 71 15.01 -8.54 -0.22
CA GLN A 71 15.33 -9.36 0.96
C GLN A 71 16.44 -8.74 1.80
N ASN A 72 17.51 -8.26 1.17
CA ASN A 72 18.60 -7.58 1.87
C ASN A 72 18.10 -6.30 2.57
N TYR A 73 17.28 -5.49 1.91
CA TYR A 73 16.74 -4.27 2.51
C TYR A 73 15.85 -4.54 3.74
N PHE A 74 14.99 -5.55 3.68
CA PHE A 74 14.08 -5.93 4.76
C PHE A 74 14.63 -7.05 5.64
N SER A 75 15.94 -7.11 5.82
CA SER A 75 16.63 -7.98 6.78
C SER A 75 17.32 -7.16 7.87
N VAL A 76 17.49 -7.77 9.04
CA VAL A 76 18.25 -7.16 10.14
C VAL A 76 19.75 -7.43 9.92
N ASP A 77 20.55 -6.37 9.86
CA ASP A 77 22.02 -6.44 9.84
C ASP A 77 22.60 -5.77 11.11
N PRO A 78 22.86 -6.55 12.19
CA PRO A 78 23.45 -5.98 13.41
C PRO A 78 24.80 -5.31 13.17
N ARG A 79 25.62 -5.85 12.26
CA ARG A 79 26.94 -5.29 11.95
C ARG A 79 26.83 -3.88 11.31
N PHE A 80 25.73 -3.60 10.63
CA PHE A 80 25.47 -2.24 10.12
C PHE A 80 25.32 -1.25 11.27
N LEU A 81 24.55 -1.59 12.30
CA LEU A 81 24.34 -0.73 13.47
C LEU A 81 25.66 -0.54 14.24
N ASP A 82 26.43 -1.59 14.45
CA ASP A 82 27.71 -1.53 15.17
C ASP A 82 28.70 -0.61 14.46
N ARG A 83 28.84 -0.74 13.13
CA ARG A 83 29.71 0.13 12.32
C ARG A 83 29.34 1.60 12.38
N HIS A 84 28.06 1.93 12.59
CA HIS A 84 27.53 3.28 12.57
C HIS A 84 27.08 3.79 13.95
N ALA A 85 27.43 3.09 15.04
CA ALA A 85 27.02 3.42 16.42
C ALA A 85 27.39 4.84 16.86
N HIS A 86 28.43 5.43 16.28
CA HIS A 86 28.85 6.82 16.54
C HIS A 86 27.92 7.86 15.86
N HIS A 87 27.05 7.45 14.92
CA HIS A 87 26.06 8.30 14.26
C HIS A 87 24.63 8.09 14.80
N ARG A 88 24.43 8.07 16.12
CA ARG A 88 23.16 7.69 16.78
C ARG A 88 21.90 8.33 16.19
N GLU A 89 21.94 9.61 15.87
CA GLU A 89 20.76 10.29 15.28
C GLU A 89 20.43 9.78 13.88
N ARG A 90 21.47 9.44 13.07
CA ARG A 90 21.29 8.99 11.68
C ARG A 90 20.82 7.55 11.58
N ILE A 91 21.21 6.69 12.52
CA ILE A 91 20.82 5.25 12.53
C ILE A 91 19.47 5.00 13.19
N ARG A 92 18.90 5.98 13.90
CA ARG A 92 17.64 5.83 14.65
C ARG A 92 16.50 5.21 13.84
N GLU A 93 16.33 5.62 12.60
CA GLU A 93 15.28 5.07 11.74
C GLU A 93 15.61 3.67 11.23
N THR A 94 16.87 3.33 11.05
CA THR A 94 17.30 1.96 10.76
C THR A 94 17.03 1.06 11.98
N GLU A 95 17.34 1.51 13.19
CA GLU A 95 17.00 0.78 14.43
C GLU A 95 15.48 0.59 14.56
N ARG A 96 14.68 1.61 14.19
CA ARG A 96 13.22 1.49 14.19
C ARG A 96 12.74 0.45 13.19
N LEU A 97 13.29 0.45 11.97
CA LEU A 97 13.00 -0.60 10.98
C LEU A 97 13.35 -1.98 11.56
N TYR A 98 14.53 -2.15 12.13
CA TYR A 98 14.95 -3.44 12.69
C TYR A 98 14.07 -3.90 13.85
N ARG A 99 13.61 -2.97 14.71
CA ARG A 99 12.60 -3.31 15.73
C ARG A 99 11.27 -3.76 15.12
N THR A 100 10.84 -3.15 14.02
CA THR A 100 9.65 -3.57 13.29
C THR A 100 9.85 -4.95 12.67
N LEU A 101 10.98 -5.17 11.98
CA LEU A 101 11.33 -6.45 11.37
C LEU A 101 11.43 -7.59 12.39
N GLY A 102 11.94 -7.31 13.60
CA GLY A 102 12.02 -8.29 14.69
C GLY A 102 10.65 -8.71 15.28
N ARG A 103 9.57 -7.99 14.96
CA ARG A 103 8.20 -8.28 15.43
C ARG A 103 7.30 -8.90 14.39
N VAL A 104 7.76 -9.02 13.14
CA VAL A 104 6.96 -9.52 12.02
C VAL A 104 7.69 -10.67 11.32
N ARG A 105 6.92 -11.51 10.66
CA ARG A 105 7.45 -12.54 9.74
C ARG A 105 7.33 -12.05 8.31
N ILE A 106 8.38 -12.26 7.52
CA ILE A 106 8.38 -11.87 6.12
C ILE A 106 8.59 -13.10 5.24
N HIS A 107 7.64 -13.33 4.33
CA HIS A 107 7.70 -14.33 3.27
C HIS A 107 7.90 -13.63 1.93
N PHE A 108 8.55 -14.31 1.00
CA PHE A 108 8.78 -13.81 -0.36
C PHE A 108 8.07 -14.71 -1.37
N ALA A 109 7.08 -14.14 -2.06
CA ALA A 109 6.47 -14.74 -3.24
C ALA A 109 7.11 -14.15 -4.50
N VAL A 110 7.41 -14.99 -5.49
CA VAL A 110 8.02 -14.53 -6.74
C VAL A 110 6.96 -14.46 -7.83
N GLN A 111 6.86 -13.31 -8.49
CA GLN A 111 6.16 -13.18 -9.77
C GLN A 111 7.20 -13.33 -10.91
N PRO A 112 7.28 -14.46 -11.61
CA PRO A 112 8.35 -14.73 -12.58
C PRO A 112 8.27 -13.83 -13.81
N ARG A 113 7.07 -13.44 -14.20
CA ARG A 113 6.77 -12.56 -15.34
C ARG A 113 5.70 -11.55 -14.93
N PRO A 114 5.78 -10.30 -15.38
CA PRO A 114 4.80 -9.25 -15.06
C PRO A 114 3.51 -9.49 -15.87
N ARG A 115 2.56 -10.19 -15.27
CA ARG A 115 1.26 -10.56 -15.87
C ARG A 115 0.08 -9.84 -15.22
N GLY A 116 0.29 -8.62 -14.74
CA GLY A 116 -0.72 -7.78 -14.12
C GLY A 116 -0.67 -7.79 -12.58
N PHE A 117 -1.40 -6.86 -11.99
CA PHE A 117 -1.45 -6.67 -10.54
C PHE A 117 -2.17 -7.82 -9.84
N GLY A 118 -3.25 -8.32 -10.42
CA GLY A 118 -3.96 -9.50 -9.91
C GLY A 118 -3.10 -10.77 -9.90
N ASP A 119 -2.20 -10.96 -10.90
CA ASP A 119 -1.27 -12.09 -10.90
C ASP A 119 -0.27 -11.98 -9.74
N ALA A 120 0.23 -10.79 -9.44
CA ALA A 120 1.08 -10.58 -8.26
C ALA A 120 0.33 -10.95 -6.97
N VAL A 121 -0.92 -10.54 -6.82
CA VAL A 121 -1.76 -10.90 -5.66
C VAL A 121 -1.96 -12.41 -5.57
N LEU A 122 -2.24 -13.08 -6.69
CA LEU A 122 -2.45 -14.52 -6.74
C LEU A 122 -1.22 -15.31 -6.25
N ARG A 123 0.01 -14.78 -6.44
CA ARG A 123 1.25 -15.40 -5.92
C ARG A 123 1.31 -15.43 -4.40
N ALA A 124 0.56 -14.57 -3.72
CA ALA A 124 0.54 -14.54 -2.25
C ALA A 124 -0.40 -15.59 -1.62
N GLU A 125 -1.27 -16.24 -2.39
CA GLU A 125 -2.29 -17.17 -1.89
C GLU A 125 -1.74 -18.23 -0.91
N PRO A 126 -0.62 -18.95 -1.19
CA PRO A 126 -0.10 -19.98 -0.29
C PRO A 126 0.30 -19.46 1.08
N PHE A 127 0.63 -18.18 1.17
CA PHE A 127 1.10 -17.51 2.39
C PHE A 127 -0.05 -16.87 3.19
N VAL A 128 -1.17 -16.53 2.52
CA VAL A 128 -2.36 -15.98 3.17
C VAL A 128 -3.12 -17.03 3.99
N ARG A 129 -3.02 -18.31 3.61
CA ARG A 129 -3.54 -19.47 4.36
C ARG A 129 -5.02 -19.40 4.70
N GLY A 130 -5.83 -18.88 3.79
CA GLY A 130 -7.29 -18.82 3.97
C GLY A 130 -7.78 -17.79 4.98
N GLU A 131 -6.96 -16.83 5.41
CA GLU A 131 -7.34 -15.76 6.35
C GLU A 131 -7.63 -14.44 5.61
N PRO A 132 -8.46 -13.54 6.17
CA PRO A 132 -8.55 -12.16 5.69
C PRO A 132 -7.18 -11.46 5.76
N PHE A 133 -6.90 -10.61 4.77
CA PHE A 133 -5.61 -9.96 4.65
C PHE A 133 -5.70 -8.52 4.12
N LEU A 134 -4.71 -7.72 4.48
CA LEU A 134 -4.45 -6.40 3.88
C LEU A 134 -3.58 -6.55 2.63
N LEU A 135 -3.89 -5.81 1.58
CA LEU A 135 -3.09 -5.68 0.37
C LEU A 135 -2.73 -4.21 0.16
N HIS A 136 -1.46 -3.95 -0.13
CA HIS A 136 -1.01 -2.62 -0.53
C HIS A 136 0.02 -2.72 -1.67
N ALA A 137 -0.11 -1.84 -2.68
CA ALA A 137 0.94 -1.68 -3.68
C ALA A 137 2.05 -0.79 -3.14
N ALA A 138 3.29 -1.24 -3.22
CA ALA A 138 4.44 -0.55 -2.63
C ALA A 138 4.91 0.71 -3.38
N ASP A 139 4.28 1.08 -4.50
CA ASP A 139 4.56 2.29 -5.27
C ASP A 139 3.59 3.44 -4.99
N ALA A 140 2.80 3.30 -3.94
CA ALA A 140 1.88 4.33 -3.47
C ALA A 140 1.98 4.49 -1.95
N LEU A 141 1.86 5.72 -1.47
CA LEU A 141 1.89 6.06 -0.05
C LEU A 141 0.53 6.57 0.40
N LEU A 142 -0.01 5.96 1.45
CA LEU A 142 -1.04 6.56 2.30
C LEU A 142 -0.37 7.27 3.46
N TRP A 143 -0.44 8.60 3.46
CA TRP A 143 0.04 9.42 4.57
C TRP A 143 -1.11 9.63 5.57
N GLU A 144 -1.14 8.82 6.59
CA GLU A 144 -2.24 8.74 7.57
C GLU A 144 -1.86 9.37 8.91
N ARG A 145 -2.88 9.79 9.65
CA ARG A 145 -2.71 10.27 11.03
C ARG A 145 -3.80 9.69 11.95
N PRO A 146 -3.42 8.86 12.93
CA PRO A 146 -2.10 8.24 13.11
C PRO A 146 -1.78 7.25 11.98
N ARG A 147 -0.49 6.89 11.83
CA ARG A 147 -0.03 5.90 10.83
C ARG A 147 -0.80 4.58 11.01
N GLY A 148 -1.17 3.94 9.90
CA GLY A 148 -1.92 2.68 9.90
C GLY A 148 -3.41 2.83 10.25
N ALA A 149 -3.93 4.04 10.49
CA ALA A 149 -5.30 4.24 10.94
C ALA A 149 -6.35 3.81 9.91
N ILE A 150 -6.13 4.08 8.63
CA ILE A 150 -7.04 3.68 7.55
C ILE A 150 -6.92 2.18 7.31
N LEU A 151 -5.69 1.65 7.29
CA LEU A 151 -5.44 0.22 7.10
C LEU A 151 -6.06 -0.62 8.22
N ARG A 152 -6.03 -0.15 9.49
CA ARG A 152 -6.77 -0.79 10.59
C ARG A 152 -8.26 -0.85 10.33
N ARG A 153 -8.86 0.22 9.79
CA ARG A 153 -10.29 0.25 9.46
C ARG A 153 -10.66 -0.71 8.34
N LEU A 154 -9.80 -0.83 7.32
CA LEU A 154 -9.96 -1.85 6.29
C LEU A 154 -9.92 -3.26 6.92
N ALA A 155 -8.90 -3.51 7.75
CA ALA A 155 -8.73 -4.79 8.45
C ALA A 155 -9.94 -5.12 9.33
N ALA A 156 -10.36 -4.18 10.17
CA ALA A 156 -11.52 -4.34 11.04
C ALA A 156 -12.78 -4.64 10.22
N ARG A 157 -13.00 -3.95 9.10
CA ARG A 157 -14.20 -4.13 8.29
C ARG A 157 -14.26 -5.49 7.61
N VAL A 158 -13.15 -5.94 7.02
CA VAL A 158 -13.16 -7.26 6.34
C VAL A 158 -13.26 -8.42 7.32
N THR A 159 -12.77 -8.27 8.55
CA THR A 159 -12.83 -9.32 9.59
C THR A 159 -14.21 -9.48 10.22
N THR A 160 -15.15 -8.56 10.00
CA THR A 160 -16.55 -8.77 10.42
C THR A 160 -17.21 -9.95 9.71
N GLY A 161 -16.69 -10.39 8.55
CA GLY A 161 -17.31 -11.40 7.69
C GLY A 161 -18.51 -10.89 6.89
N GLU A 162 -18.88 -9.62 7.05
CA GLU A 162 -20.03 -9.04 6.34
C GLU A 162 -19.69 -8.62 4.90
N VAL A 163 -18.41 -8.48 4.58
CA VAL A 163 -17.93 -8.06 3.25
C VAL A 163 -16.77 -8.92 2.79
N ASP A 164 -16.63 -9.07 1.47
CA ASP A 164 -15.58 -9.86 0.83
C ASP A 164 -14.36 -9.01 0.45
N ALA A 165 -14.58 -7.71 0.22
CA ALA A 165 -13.54 -6.76 -0.08
C ALA A 165 -13.87 -5.36 0.45
N VAL A 166 -12.84 -4.66 0.92
CA VAL A 166 -12.90 -3.23 1.26
C VAL A 166 -11.72 -2.53 0.61
N LEU A 167 -11.97 -1.43 -0.08
CA LEU A 167 -10.93 -0.65 -0.75
C LEU A 167 -10.94 0.81 -0.31
N VAL A 168 -9.79 1.48 -0.42
CA VAL A 168 -9.71 2.93 -0.22
C VAL A 168 -9.90 3.61 -1.57
N VAL A 169 -10.80 4.59 -1.63
CA VAL A 169 -11.05 5.39 -2.82
C VAL A 169 -10.95 6.88 -2.53
N ARG A 170 -10.62 7.63 -3.56
CA ARG A 170 -10.65 9.10 -3.53
C ARG A 170 -11.20 9.67 -4.82
N ARG A 171 -11.65 10.92 -4.79
CA ARG A 171 -11.97 11.64 -6.02
C ARG A 171 -10.70 12.08 -6.75
N VAL A 172 -10.69 11.92 -8.06
CA VAL A 172 -9.62 12.38 -8.96
C VAL A 172 -10.20 13.17 -10.11
N ALA A 173 -9.41 14.09 -10.67
CA ALA A 173 -9.82 14.90 -11.81
C ALA A 173 -9.84 14.08 -13.12
N ASP A 174 -8.88 13.17 -13.32
CA ASP A 174 -8.84 12.26 -14.46
C ASP A 174 -8.86 10.81 -13.99
N PRO A 175 -10.02 10.14 -14.00
CA PRO A 175 -10.17 8.76 -13.55
C PRO A 175 -9.61 7.71 -14.51
N ARG A 176 -9.42 8.02 -15.77
CA ARG A 176 -9.02 7.08 -16.85
C ARG A 176 -7.71 6.33 -16.61
N ARG A 177 -6.98 6.69 -15.56
CA ARG A 177 -5.68 6.10 -15.20
C ARG A 177 -5.72 5.14 -14.02
N TYR A 178 -6.93 4.86 -13.51
CA TYR A 178 -7.15 4.15 -12.26
C TYR A 178 -8.25 3.10 -12.42
N GLY A 179 -8.32 2.17 -11.50
CA GLY A 179 -9.54 1.42 -11.26
C GLY A 179 -10.61 2.37 -10.75
N VAL A 180 -11.73 2.50 -11.47
CA VAL A 180 -12.83 3.41 -11.17
C VAL A 180 -14.00 2.64 -10.62
N ILE A 181 -14.54 3.07 -9.48
CA ILE A 181 -15.74 2.45 -8.89
C ILE A 181 -16.99 3.27 -9.12
N GLU A 182 -18.13 2.58 -9.26
CA GLU A 182 -19.48 3.11 -9.08
C GLU A 182 -20.06 2.50 -7.80
N GLY A 183 -20.84 3.27 -7.04
CA GLY A 183 -21.44 2.78 -5.82
C GLY A 183 -22.31 3.81 -5.13
N ARG A 184 -23.11 3.34 -4.19
CA ARG A 184 -24.06 4.15 -3.41
C ARG A 184 -23.50 4.49 -2.04
N PRO A 185 -23.85 5.68 -1.47
CA PRO A 185 -23.54 5.98 -0.08
C PRO A 185 -24.08 4.93 0.88
N ALA A 186 -23.27 4.56 1.86
CA ALA A 186 -23.62 3.66 2.95
C ALA A 186 -23.34 4.33 4.30
N PRO A 187 -23.89 3.83 5.41
CA PRO A 187 -23.58 4.33 6.75
C PRO A 187 -22.07 4.41 6.99
N ARG A 188 -21.61 5.43 7.73
CA ARG A 188 -20.18 5.61 8.03
C ARG A 188 -19.61 4.40 8.76
N TRP A 189 -18.36 4.09 8.48
CA TRP A 189 -17.59 3.10 9.21
C TRP A 189 -16.48 3.80 10.01
N GLU A 190 -16.52 3.68 11.33
CA GLU A 190 -15.56 4.36 12.24
C GLU A 190 -15.26 5.83 11.84
N GLY A 191 -16.31 6.57 11.52
CA GLY A 191 -16.25 7.99 11.15
C GLY A 191 -15.91 8.27 9.68
N MET A 192 -15.40 7.31 8.90
CA MET A 192 -15.15 7.46 7.47
C MET A 192 -16.44 7.35 6.64
N ARG A 193 -16.52 8.11 5.56
CA ARG A 193 -17.57 7.90 4.54
C ARG A 193 -17.34 6.55 3.87
N ARG A 194 -18.44 5.84 3.66
CA ARG A 194 -18.43 4.52 3.04
C ARG A 194 -19.35 4.50 1.83
N LEU A 195 -18.97 3.71 0.83
CA LEU A 195 -19.78 3.41 -0.34
C LEU A 195 -19.97 1.88 -0.41
N THR A 196 -21.16 1.43 -0.75
CA THR A 196 -21.38 0.07 -1.28
C THR A 196 -21.01 0.11 -2.75
N VAL A 197 -20.03 -0.71 -3.16
CA VAL A 197 -19.56 -0.76 -4.54
C VAL A 197 -20.50 -1.63 -5.37
N GLU A 198 -20.90 -1.14 -6.52
CA GLU A 198 -21.79 -1.82 -7.48
C GLU A 198 -21.04 -2.25 -8.73
N ARG A 199 -20.01 -1.50 -9.10
CA ARG A 199 -19.16 -1.77 -10.25
C ARG A 199 -17.75 -1.24 -10.02
N ILE A 200 -16.78 -1.93 -10.63
CA ILE A 200 -15.41 -1.45 -10.77
C ILE A 200 -14.89 -1.78 -12.15
N GLU A 201 -14.13 -0.85 -12.76
CA GLU A 201 -13.56 -1.00 -14.10
C GLU A 201 -12.14 -0.44 -14.12
N GLU A 202 -11.19 -1.21 -14.71
CA GLU A 202 -9.80 -0.76 -14.83
C GLU A 202 -9.66 0.21 -15.99
N LYS A 203 -9.11 1.40 -15.71
CA LYS A 203 -8.75 2.44 -16.70
C LYS A 203 -9.81 2.65 -17.80
N PRO A 204 -11.08 2.90 -17.45
CA PRO A 204 -12.15 3.01 -18.44
C PRO A 204 -11.91 4.20 -19.37
N ASP A 205 -12.16 4.03 -20.68
CA ASP A 205 -12.11 5.12 -21.64
C ASP A 205 -13.16 6.20 -21.34
N ARG A 206 -14.32 5.77 -20.85
CA ARG A 206 -15.45 6.62 -20.47
C ARG A 206 -15.84 6.37 -19.02
N PRO A 207 -15.11 6.97 -18.04
CA PRO A 207 -15.39 6.76 -16.62
C PRO A 207 -16.77 7.28 -16.24
N ARG A 208 -17.54 6.46 -15.53
CA ARG A 208 -18.89 6.82 -15.04
C ARG A 208 -18.86 7.50 -13.68
N SER A 209 -17.71 7.54 -13.04
CA SER A 209 -17.51 8.24 -11.78
C SER A 209 -16.10 8.83 -11.68
N SER A 210 -15.88 9.64 -10.64
CA SER A 210 -14.55 10.17 -10.29
C SER A 210 -13.90 9.44 -9.11
N TRP A 211 -14.47 8.32 -8.64
CA TRP A 211 -13.94 7.55 -7.53
C TRP A 211 -12.87 6.57 -7.99
N ALA A 212 -11.62 6.88 -7.70
CA ALA A 212 -10.45 6.07 -8.06
C ALA A 212 -9.96 5.23 -6.87
N ALA A 213 -9.67 3.95 -7.11
CA ALA A 213 -9.03 3.08 -6.14
C ALA A 213 -7.57 3.52 -5.90
N THR A 214 -7.13 3.45 -4.64
CA THR A 214 -5.83 3.98 -4.19
C THR A 214 -4.78 2.92 -3.89
N ALA A 215 -4.95 1.70 -4.41
CA ALA A 215 -4.01 0.60 -4.24
C ALA A 215 -3.82 0.11 -2.77
N ALA A 216 -4.80 0.37 -1.89
CA ALA A 216 -4.89 -0.18 -0.54
C ALA A 216 -6.24 -0.88 -0.36
N TYR A 217 -6.20 -2.15 0.03
CA TYR A 217 -7.35 -3.04 0.06
C TYR A 217 -7.30 -3.96 1.28
N ALA A 218 -8.46 -4.49 1.68
CA ALA A 218 -8.59 -5.68 2.51
C ALA A 218 -9.51 -6.68 1.83
N PHE A 219 -9.17 -7.94 1.89
CA PHE A 219 -9.91 -9.02 1.23
C PHE A 219 -10.15 -10.19 2.18
N THR A 220 -11.28 -10.89 1.96
CA THR A 220 -11.38 -12.31 2.33
C THR A 220 -10.66 -13.17 1.29
N PRO A 221 -10.37 -14.45 1.60
CA PRO A 221 -9.73 -15.37 0.66
C PRO A 221 -10.51 -15.62 -0.65
N LYS A 222 -11.79 -15.26 -0.72
CA LYS A 222 -12.61 -15.37 -1.93
C LYS A 222 -12.02 -14.62 -3.14
N ILE A 223 -11.20 -13.59 -2.90
CA ILE A 223 -10.51 -12.89 -3.99
C ILE A 223 -9.62 -13.82 -4.82
N PHE A 224 -9.03 -14.86 -4.22
CA PHE A 224 -8.19 -15.82 -4.95
C PHE A 224 -9.02 -16.72 -5.88
N GLU A 225 -10.24 -17.06 -5.49
CA GLU A 225 -11.20 -17.75 -6.37
C GLU A 225 -11.52 -16.88 -7.59
N ALA A 226 -11.85 -15.61 -7.36
CA ALA A 226 -12.12 -14.63 -8.40
C ALA A 226 -10.92 -14.47 -9.36
N LEU A 227 -9.71 -14.30 -8.81
CA LEU A 227 -8.47 -14.19 -9.59
C LEU A 227 -8.23 -15.43 -10.47
N ARG A 228 -8.48 -16.64 -9.95
CA ARG A 228 -8.36 -17.88 -10.73
C ARG A 228 -9.45 -17.99 -11.81
N ALA A 229 -10.67 -17.54 -11.53
CA ALA A 229 -11.76 -17.55 -12.49
C ALA A 229 -11.47 -16.60 -13.66
N VAL A 230 -11.06 -15.36 -13.39
CA VAL A 230 -10.68 -14.37 -14.41
C VAL A 230 -9.49 -14.89 -15.23
N ARG A 231 -8.46 -15.46 -14.58
CA ARG A 231 -7.31 -16.06 -15.27
C ARG A 231 -7.70 -17.18 -16.23
N ARG A 232 -8.64 -18.06 -15.83
CA ARG A 232 -9.13 -19.13 -16.71
C ARG A 232 -9.91 -18.60 -17.90
N ALA A 233 -10.70 -17.55 -17.70
CA ALA A 233 -11.47 -16.93 -18.77
C ALA A 233 -10.59 -16.19 -19.80
N HIS A 234 -9.47 -15.60 -19.33
CA HIS A 234 -8.57 -14.79 -20.15
C HIS A 234 -7.09 -15.15 -19.92
N PRO A 235 -6.61 -16.33 -20.37
CA PRO A 235 -5.29 -16.85 -20.03
C PRO A 235 -4.10 -16.01 -20.54
N SER A 236 -4.28 -15.32 -21.67
CA SER A 236 -3.24 -14.49 -22.31
C SER A 236 -3.25 -13.02 -21.90
N ALA A 237 -4.34 -12.53 -21.31
CA ALA A 237 -4.47 -11.13 -20.87
C ALA A 237 -3.68 -10.86 -19.57
N GLU A 238 -3.38 -9.60 -19.30
CA GLU A 238 -2.97 -9.18 -17.98
C GLU A 238 -4.10 -9.46 -16.98
N LEU A 239 -3.77 -10.04 -15.84
CA LEU A 239 -4.73 -10.26 -14.76
C LEU A 239 -4.80 -9.02 -13.88
N GLU A 240 -5.81 -8.19 -14.09
CA GLU A 240 -6.03 -7.03 -13.25
C GLU A 240 -6.81 -7.39 -11.99
N LEU A 241 -6.51 -6.72 -10.89
CA LEU A 241 -7.21 -6.94 -9.62
C LEU A 241 -8.65 -6.43 -9.69
N THR A 242 -8.89 -5.38 -10.44
CA THR A 242 -10.22 -4.80 -10.67
C THR A 242 -11.17 -5.77 -11.35
N ASP A 243 -10.68 -6.61 -12.28
CA ASP A 243 -11.48 -7.64 -12.92
C ASP A 243 -11.91 -8.72 -11.92
N ALA A 244 -11.03 -9.10 -11.01
CA ALA A 244 -11.37 -10.05 -9.95
C ALA A 244 -12.38 -9.45 -8.94
N ILE A 245 -12.27 -8.17 -8.61
CA ILE A 245 -13.26 -7.49 -7.75
C ILE A 245 -14.60 -7.40 -8.48
N GLN A 246 -14.59 -7.09 -9.78
CA GLN A 246 -15.82 -7.09 -10.60
C GLN A 246 -16.44 -8.50 -10.69
N TRP A 247 -15.62 -9.53 -10.79
CA TRP A 247 -16.09 -10.91 -10.74
C TRP A 247 -16.76 -11.24 -9.39
N LEU A 248 -16.16 -10.83 -8.25
CA LEU A 248 -16.80 -10.99 -6.94
C LEU A 248 -18.17 -10.34 -6.90
N LEU A 249 -18.30 -9.09 -7.36
CA LEU A 249 -19.59 -8.38 -7.41
C LEU A 249 -20.62 -9.14 -8.25
N SER A 250 -20.22 -9.64 -9.42
CA SER A 250 -21.11 -10.37 -10.33
C SER A 250 -21.56 -11.73 -9.78
N HIS A 251 -20.87 -12.27 -8.76
CA HIS A 251 -21.17 -13.55 -8.11
C HIS A 251 -21.69 -13.38 -6.68
N GLY A 252 -22.33 -12.24 -6.38
CA GLY A 252 -22.97 -11.97 -5.10
C GLY A 252 -22.03 -11.58 -3.96
N GLY A 253 -20.76 -11.33 -4.26
CA GLY A 253 -19.80 -10.82 -3.29
C GLY A 253 -20.12 -9.38 -2.88
N ARG A 254 -19.83 -9.05 -1.62
CA ARG A 254 -20.06 -7.73 -1.05
C ARG A 254 -18.77 -6.95 -1.01
N VAL A 255 -18.74 -5.81 -1.71
CA VAL A 255 -17.57 -4.93 -1.82
C VAL A 255 -17.94 -3.54 -1.32
N GLU A 256 -17.08 -2.98 -0.48
CA GLU A 256 -17.25 -1.64 0.07
C GLU A 256 -16.01 -0.77 -0.22
N ALA A 257 -16.19 0.54 -0.21
CA ALA A 257 -15.11 1.49 -0.33
C ALA A 257 -15.14 2.51 0.82
N LEU A 258 -13.99 2.75 1.45
CA LEU A 258 -13.78 3.84 2.39
C LEU A 258 -13.23 5.05 1.65
N VAL A 259 -13.89 6.19 1.83
CA VAL A 259 -13.54 7.43 1.11
C VAL A 259 -12.41 8.16 1.83
N LEU A 260 -11.27 8.26 1.17
CA LEU A 260 -10.15 9.06 1.63
C LEU A 260 -10.46 10.55 1.45
N THR A 261 -10.34 11.29 2.53
CA THR A 261 -10.45 12.76 2.57
C THR A 261 -9.24 13.35 3.30
N PRO A 262 -8.92 14.64 3.13
CA PRO A 262 -7.78 15.29 3.81
C PRO A 262 -7.79 15.16 5.34
N ARG A 263 -8.98 14.98 5.95
CA ARG A 263 -9.12 14.72 7.40
C ARG A 263 -8.44 13.42 7.83
N TRP A 264 -8.47 12.37 6.96
CA TRP A 264 -7.96 11.03 7.27
C TRP A 264 -6.54 10.83 6.79
N GLY A 265 -6.16 11.54 5.73
CA GLY A 265 -4.83 11.42 5.14
C GLY A 265 -4.80 11.86 3.69
N GLU A 266 -3.66 11.63 3.09
CA GLU A 266 -3.40 11.92 1.69
C GLU A 266 -2.78 10.69 1.01
N TRP A 267 -2.94 10.61 -0.30
CA TRP A 267 -2.40 9.51 -1.09
C TRP A 267 -1.59 10.04 -2.28
N TRP A 268 -0.41 9.43 -2.49
CA TRP A 268 0.47 9.73 -3.62
C TRP A 268 1.04 8.46 -4.22
N SER A 269 1.17 8.44 -5.55
CA SER A 269 1.86 7.39 -6.28
C SER A 269 3.17 7.92 -6.86
N VAL A 270 4.22 7.11 -6.73
CA VAL A 270 5.52 7.36 -7.34
C VAL A 270 5.67 6.64 -8.69
N GLY A 271 4.57 6.14 -9.26
CA GLY A 271 4.57 5.38 -10.51
C GLY A 271 4.82 6.21 -11.78
N THR A 272 5.05 7.53 -11.67
CA THR A 272 5.44 8.42 -12.78
C THR A 272 6.40 9.48 -12.28
N PRO A 273 7.29 10.07 -13.15
CA PRO A 273 8.23 11.11 -12.74
C PRO A 273 7.56 12.30 -12.05
N LEU A 274 6.49 12.86 -12.64
CA LEU A 274 5.75 13.97 -12.04
C LEU A 274 5.02 13.57 -10.76
N GLY A 275 4.53 12.32 -10.67
CA GLY A 275 3.93 11.77 -9.46
C GLY A 275 4.95 11.72 -8.33
N PHE A 276 6.15 11.23 -8.60
CA PHE A 276 7.25 11.19 -7.63
C PHE A 276 7.64 12.60 -7.13
N VAL A 277 7.84 13.55 -8.03
CA VAL A 277 8.19 14.94 -7.64
C VAL A 277 7.12 15.56 -6.75
N ARG A 278 5.82 15.36 -7.08
CA ARG A 278 4.70 15.84 -6.26
C ARG A 278 4.69 15.18 -4.89
N ALA A 279 4.86 13.86 -4.83
CA ALA A 279 4.93 13.11 -3.58
C ALA A 279 6.09 13.58 -2.71
N LEU A 280 7.30 13.73 -3.30
CA LEU A 280 8.50 14.16 -2.60
C LEU A 280 8.32 15.56 -1.97
N ARG A 281 7.86 16.54 -2.76
CA ARG A 281 7.61 17.91 -2.27
C ARG A 281 6.55 17.96 -1.18
N ARG A 282 5.48 17.19 -1.35
CA ARG A 282 4.39 17.19 -0.37
C ARG A 282 4.80 16.51 0.93
N THR A 283 5.49 15.38 0.86
CA THR A 283 6.00 14.69 2.05
C THR A 283 7.06 15.51 2.79
N GLU A 284 7.92 16.26 2.07
CA GLU A 284 8.83 17.22 2.69
C GLU A 284 8.08 18.27 3.51
N HIS A 285 7.09 18.92 2.90
CA HIS A 285 6.28 19.93 3.57
C HIS A 285 5.60 19.37 4.84
N LEU A 286 4.97 18.19 4.73
CA LEU A 286 4.30 17.54 5.86
C LEU A 286 5.27 17.11 6.96
N ALA A 287 6.45 16.62 6.59
CA ALA A 287 7.46 16.21 7.56
C ALA A 287 8.04 17.42 8.32
N ARG A 288 8.32 18.53 7.63
CA ARG A 288 8.77 19.79 8.24
C ARG A 288 7.70 20.38 9.17
N ALA A 289 6.44 20.45 8.74
CA ALA A 289 5.34 20.94 9.56
C ALA A 289 5.18 20.14 10.87
N ARG A 290 5.39 18.82 10.81
CA ARG A 290 5.34 17.96 11.99
C ARG A 290 6.53 18.15 12.92
N ALA A 291 7.71 18.41 12.39
CA ALA A 291 8.89 18.72 13.19
C ALA A 291 8.72 20.06 13.94
N ALA A 292 8.21 21.10 13.27
CA ALA A 292 7.99 22.44 13.84
C ALA A 292 6.94 22.45 14.98
N SER A 293 5.78 21.81 14.78
CA SER A 293 4.68 21.81 15.76
C SER A 293 5.05 21.16 17.11
N ARG A 294 6.08 20.34 17.17
CA ARG A 294 6.57 19.68 18.39
C ARG A 294 7.62 20.48 19.13
N THR A 295 8.39 21.30 18.42
CA THR A 295 9.35 22.24 19.05
C THR A 295 8.61 23.31 19.85
N GLU A 296 7.44 23.75 19.39
CA GLU A 296 6.58 24.69 20.11
C GLU A 296 5.91 24.07 21.35
N SER A 297 5.46 22.81 21.26
CA SER A 297 4.84 22.10 22.40
C SER A 297 5.85 21.71 23.50
N GLY A 298 7.13 21.58 23.17
CA GLY A 298 8.21 21.34 24.13
C GLY A 298 8.58 22.61 24.91
N ARG A 299 8.52 23.80 24.29
CA ARG A 299 8.83 25.09 24.91
C ARG A 299 7.73 25.63 25.84
N GLN A 300 6.52 25.07 25.78
CA GLN A 300 5.42 25.45 26.69
C GLN A 300 5.35 24.60 27.97
N LYS A 301 6.23 23.62 28.13
CA LYS A 301 6.27 22.72 29.30
C LYS A 301 7.48 22.94 30.20
N ASP A 302 8.37 23.84 29.82
CA ASP A 302 9.45 24.39 30.66
C ASP A 302 9.06 25.81 31.13
#